data_b52f38d420d50e7054f919bd4d03de66
#
_entry.id   b52f38d420d50e7054f919bd4d03de66
#
_cell.length_a   1.000
_cell.length_b   1.000
_cell.length_c   1.000
_cell.angle_alpha   90.00
_cell.angle_beta   90.00
_cell.angle_gamma   90.00
#
_symmetry.space_group_name_H-M   'P 1'
#
loop_
_entity.id
_entity.type
_entity.pdbx_description
1 polymer ?
#
loop_
_entity_poly.entity_id
_entity_poly.type
_entity_poly.pdbx_seq_one_letter_code
_entity_poly.pdbx_strand_id
1 'polypeptide(L)'
;MPVVAGFLLGSCTTMGNYDYSAIDRSLESQGYQAAYEQVVDDSRKMYSSHDEVLLHLDRGMLSHYAGEFERSNQELAEAERKIEEYYAKSVTQAISAYLVNDTVVDYSGEVFEDIYTNIFMALNYIQLGDVEGAFVEIRRFDNKLRAASAKYSDMISQANKESGSNGGETVEVPDMEFHNSALARYLSMILYRSRGQLDSASIDMRYLNSAFASQPDIYNFPVPSSLAQELEIPEGKARLNVLAFSGLAPVKEEEEERLFSISGDFYYKIAYPRMQSRDSAVKSIKVTVIPLQDESGQMMAATSRSVSMEPLESISNIALDTFAQHQALIYLRAMVRSITKAVSTAVWGGLADNTSDVGLGLLFSVAQLASTVATEATERADVRCTRFLPGFAWVTGVWLDPGSYRIVIEYKNSSGQVVSQEEQTVSVRSNGLNLVESLCLR
;
A
#
# COMPACT_ATOMS: atom_id res chain seq x y z
N MET A 1 -17.91 15.16 56.09
CA MET A 1 -17.03 14.27 55.31
C MET A 1 -17.75 13.93 54.02
N PRO A 2 -17.40 14.48 52.85
CA PRO A 2 -17.86 13.99 51.57
C PRO A 2 -16.86 12.97 51.06
N VAL A 3 -17.38 11.79 50.70
CA VAL A 3 -16.67 10.71 50.03
C VAL A 3 -16.44 11.13 48.58
N VAL A 4 -15.20 11.37 48.20
CA VAL A 4 -14.78 11.57 46.81
C VAL A 4 -14.68 10.17 46.18
N ALA A 5 -15.67 9.80 45.39
CA ALA A 5 -15.62 8.62 44.54
C ALA A 5 -14.65 8.90 43.38
N GLY A 6 -13.45 8.36 43.46
CA GLY A 6 -12.49 8.35 42.37
C GLY A 6 -13.00 7.48 41.21
N PHE A 7 -13.41 8.12 40.13
CA PHE A 7 -13.59 7.45 38.84
C PHE A 7 -12.20 7.11 38.30
N LEU A 8 -11.77 5.87 38.50
CA LEU A 8 -10.73 5.26 37.70
C LEU A 8 -11.31 5.04 36.32
N LEU A 9 -11.12 6.00 35.42
CA LEU A 9 -11.25 5.78 33.99
C LEU A 9 -10.12 4.82 33.59
N GLY A 10 -10.40 3.53 33.62
CA GLY A 10 -9.60 2.54 32.93
C GLY A 10 -9.71 2.82 31.43
N SER A 11 -8.77 3.59 30.91
CA SER A 11 -8.53 3.66 29.48
C SER A 11 -8.03 2.28 29.04
N CYS A 12 -8.95 1.38 28.70
CA CYS A 12 -8.62 0.26 27.82
C CYS A 12 -8.32 0.86 26.47
N THR A 13 -7.06 1.23 26.22
CA THR A 13 -6.55 1.43 24.87
C THR A 13 -6.56 0.06 24.21
N THR A 14 -7.64 -0.25 23.50
CA THR A 14 -7.72 -1.40 22.60
C THR A 14 -6.93 -1.08 21.33
N MET A 15 -5.61 -0.89 21.44
CA MET A 15 -4.73 -0.99 20.29
C MET A 15 -4.72 -2.46 19.87
N GLY A 16 -4.90 -2.72 18.55
CA GLY A 16 -4.70 -4.04 18.00
C GLY A 16 -3.29 -4.53 18.34
N ASN A 17 -3.17 -5.80 18.64
CA ASN A 17 -1.84 -6.42 18.80
C ASN A 17 -1.37 -6.86 17.41
N TYR A 18 -0.62 -5.99 16.73
CA TYR A 18 -0.11 -6.23 15.36
C TYR A 18 1.06 -7.24 15.34
N ASP A 19 1.00 -8.28 16.17
CA ASP A 19 1.95 -9.40 16.13
C ASP A 19 1.55 -10.38 15.00
N TYR A 20 2.15 -10.21 13.85
CA TYR A 20 1.96 -11.06 12.67
C TYR A 20 2.76 -12.37 12.70
N SER A 21 3.50 -12.68 13.77
CA SER A 21 4.41 -13.83 13.82
C SER A 21 3.72 -15.18 13.58
N ALA A 22 2.45 -15.32 13.97
CA ALA A 22 1.66 -16.52 13.72
C ALA A 22 1.29 -16.65 12.26
N ILE A 23 0.89 -15.54 11.63
CA ILE A 23 0.52 -15.47 10.22
C ILE A 23 1.75 -15.70 9.33
N ASP A 24 2.88 -15.08 9.65
CA ASP A 24 4.14 -15.26 8.94
C ASP A 24 4.58 -16.74 8.96
N ARG A 25 4.46 -17.42 10.11
CA ARG A 25 4.72 -18.86 10.19
C ARG A 25 3.76 -19.71 9.36
N SER A 26 2.47 -19.37 9.34
CA SER A 26 1.49 -20.07 8.51
C SER A 26 1.79 -19.87 7.03
N LEU A 27 2.14 -18.64 6.64
CA LEU A 27 2.52 -18.29 5.27
C LEU A 27 3.75 -19.09 4.79
N GLU A 28 4.79 -19.18 5.65
CA GLU A 28 6.02 -19.90 5.32
C GLU A 28 5.86 -21.42 5.25
N SER A 29 5.04 -22.00 6.12
CA SER A 29 4.95 -23.45 6.31
C SER A 29 3.75 -24.09 5.61
N GLN A 30 2.62 -23.38 5.44
CA GLN A 30 1.35 -23.91 4.99
C GLN A 30 0.74 -23.14 3.81
N GLY A 31 1.30 -22.00 3.46
CA GLY A 31 0.89 -21.18 2.33
C GLY A 31 -0.23 -20.17 2.61
N TYR A 32 -0.73 -19.53 1.56
CA TYR A 32 -1.58 -18.35 1.65
C TYR A 32 -2.97 -18.63 2.22
N GLN A 33 -3.56 -19.79 1.92
CA GLN A 33 -4.86 -20.16 2.46
C GLN A 33 -4.79 -20.33 3.99
N ALA A 34 -3.75 -20.98 4.51
CA ALA A 34 -3.57 -21.14 5.95
C ALA A 34 -3.28 -19.81 6.64
N ALA A 35 -2.54 -18.91 6.00
CA ALA A 35 -2.33 -17.55 6.50
C ALA A 35 -3.65 -16.75 6.55
N TYR A 36 -4.52 -16.88 5.55
CA TYR A 36 -5.87 -16.31 5.58
C TYR A 36 -6.70 -16.83 6.76
N GLU A 37 -6.73 -18.15 6.95
CA GLU A 37 -7.46 -18.76 8.07
C GLU A 37 -6.92 -18.27 9.43
N GLN A 38 -5.60 -18.11 9.55
CA GLN A 38 -4.98 -17.55 10.75
C GLN A 38 -5.41 -16.10 11.00
N VAL A 39 -5.52 -15.26 9.95
CA VAL A 39 -6.05 -13.88 10.07
C VAL A 39 -7.51 -13.91 10.54
N VAL A 40 -8.32 -14.82 10.03
CA VAL A 40 -9.72 -14.96 10.45
C VAL A 40 -9.82 -15.36 11.92
N ASP A 41 -9.05 -16.36 12.34
CA ASP A 41 -9.08 -16.90 13.71
C ASP A 41 -8.57 -15.90 14.75
N ASP A 42 -7.51 -15.16 14.42
CA ASP A 42 -6.90 -14.19 15.31
C ASP A 42 -7.46 -12.76 15.14
N SER A 43 -8.45 -12.56 14.26
CA SER A 43 -8.97 -11.24 13.92
C SER A 43 -9.34 -10.39 15.14
N ARG A 44 -10.04 -10.97 16.12
CA ARG A 44 -10.47 -10.25 17.34
C ARG A 44 -9.30 -9.90 18.31
N LYS A 45 -8.16 -10.56 18.16
CA LYS A 45 -6.98 -10.29 18.99
C LYS A 45 -6.05 -9.28 18.34
N MET A 46 -5.98 -9.31 17.01
CA MET A 46 -5.06 -8.49 16.22
C MET A 46 -5.65 -7.16 15.81
N TYR A 47 -6.91 -7.15 15.39
CA TYR A 47 -7.57 -5.97 14.85
C TYR A 47 -8.63 -5.44 15.82
N SER A 48 -8.56 -4.15 16.11
CA SER A 48 -9.60 -3.42 16.85
C SER A 48 -10.78 -3.08 15.95
N SER A 49 -11.83 -2.51 16.52
CA SER A 49 -12.96 -1.98 15.74
C SER A 49 -12.58 -0.78 14.85
N HIS A 50 -11.40 -0.20 15.04
CA HIS A 50 -10.87 0.90 14.24
C HIS A 50 -9.97 0.42 13.09
N ASP A 51 -9.76 -0.90 12.94
CA ASP A 51 -8.84 -1.50 11.98
C ASP A 51 -9.56 -2.26 10.86
N GLU A 52 -10.84 -1.99 10.63
CA GLU A 52 -11.64 -2.71 9.63
C GLU A 52 -11.03 -2.64 8.23
N VAL A 53 -10.50 -1.48 7.82
CA VAL A 53 -9.77 -1.35 6.53
C VAL A 53 -8.59 -2.30 6.47
N LEU A 54 -7.74 -2.30 7.50
CA LEU A 54 -6.56 -3.16 7.56
C LEU A 54 -6.93 -4.65 7.51
N LEU A 55 -7.95 -5.05 8.28
CA LEU A 55 -8.45 -6.43 8.30
C LEU A 55 -8.92 -6.89 6.90
N HIS A 56 -9.70 -6.05 6.22
CA HIS A 56 -10.22 -6.38 4.89
C HIS A 56 -9.14 -6.36 3.81
N LEU A 57 -8.16 -5.45 3.89
CA LEU A 57 -6.97 -5.46 3.01
C LEU A 57 -6.17 -6.74 3.18
N ASP A 58 -5.83 -7.11 4.40
CA ASP A 58 -5.02 -8.30 4.69
C ASP A 58 -5.75 -9.59 4.24
N ARG A 59 -7.05 -9.71 4.51
CA ARG A 59 -7.89 -10.82 4.03
C ARG A 59 -8.00 -10.85 2.50
N GLY A 60 -8.20 -9.69 1.88
CA GLY A 60 -8.33 -9.57 0.44
C GLY A 60 -7.06 -10.01 -0.28
N MET A 61 -5.91 -9.53 0.17
CA MET A 61 -4.61 -9.90 -0.40
C MET A 61 -4.30 -11.38 -0.23
N LEU A 62 -4.48 -11.95 0.98
CA LEU A 62 -4.25 -13.37 1.21
C LEU A 62 -5.22 -14.27 0.42
N SER A 63 -6.47 -13.85 0.23
CA SER A 63 -7.44 -14.55 -0.63
C SER A 63 -7.02 -14.55 -2.09
N HIS A 64 -6.52 -13.40 -2.61
CA HIS A 64 -5.96 -13.31 -3.95
C HIS A 64 -4.82 -14.30 -4.15
N TYR A 65 -3.86 -14.32 -3.22
CA TYR A 65 -2.71 -15.23 -3.27
C TYR A 65 -3.06 -16.70 -3.09
N ALA A 66 -4.18 -16.99 -2.45
CA ALA A 66 -4.73 -18.35 -2.34
C ALA A 66 -5.51 -18.79 -3.58
N GLY A 67 -5.69 -17.91 -4.60
CA GLY A 67 -6.49 -18.19 -5.80
C GLY A 67 -8.01 -18.08 -5.58
N GLU A 68 -8.45 -17.53 -4.43
CA GLU A 68 -9.86 -17.35 -4.07
C GLU A 68 -10.35 -15.96 -4.51
N PHE A 69 -10.40 -15.76 -5.84
CA PHE A 69 -10.54 -14.44 -6.45
C PHE A 69 -11.87 -13.74 -6.14
N GLU A 70 -12.99 -14.47 -6.08
CA GLU A 70 -14.29 -13.91 -5.71
C GLU A 70 -14.28 -13.41 -4.25
N ARG A 71 -13.69 -14.20 -3.33
CA ARG A 71 -13.54 -13.81 -1.93
C ARG A 71 -12.62 -12.60 -1.80
N SER A 72 -11.51 -12.59 -2.54
CA SER A 72 -10.61 -11.45 -2.59
C SER A 72 -11.33 -10.18 -3.03
N ASN A 73 -12.14 -10.23 -4.10
CA ASN A 73 -12.93 -9.10 -4.55
C ASN A 73 -13.92 -8.60 -3.49
N GLN A 74 -14.56 -9.50 -2.74
CA GLN A 74 -15.47 -9.13 -1.66
C GLN A 74 -14.75 -8.38 -0.53
N GLU A 75 -13.63 -8.90 -0.08
CA GLU A 75 -12.84 -8.30 1.00
C GLU A 75 -12.23 -6.96 0.56
N LEU A 76 -11.63 -6.89 -0.65
CA LEU A 76 -11.04 -5.67 -1.17
C LEU A 76 -12.08 -4.58 -1.45
N ALA A 77 -13.28 -4.93 -1.94
CA ALA A 77 -14.37 -3.97 -2.12
C ALA A 77 -14.88 -3.42 -0.78
N GLU A 78 -14.89 -4.23 0.27
CA GLU A 78 -15.25 -3.76 1.61
C GLU A 78 -14.17 -2.84 2.19
N ALA A 79 -12.87 -3.16 1.99
CA ALA A 79 -11.77 -2.27 2.33
C ALA A 79 -11.92 -0.91 1.63
N GLU A 80 -12.17 -0.89 0.32
CA GLU A 80 -12.37 0.32 -0.46
C GLU A 80 -13.54 1.17 0.07
N ARG A 81 -14.68 0.53 0.33
CA ARG A 81 -15.86 1.19 0.88
C ARG A 81 -15.58 1.84 2.25
N LYS A 82 -14.83 1.15 3.11
CA LYS A 82 -14.44 1.65 4.43
C LYS A 82 -13.42 2.79 4.33
N ILE A 83 -12.47 2.72 3.41
CA ILE A 83 -11.52 3.81 3.13
C ILE A 83 -12.29 5.08 2.76
N GLU A 84 -13.25 5.00 1.84
CA GLU A 84 -14.08 6.14 1.44
C GLU A 84 -14.91 6.70 2.61
N GLU A 85 -15.54 5.82 3.39
CA GLU A 85 -16.35 6.21 4.57
C GLU A 85 -15.49 6.94 5.61
N TYR A 86 -14.34 6.38 5.98
CA TYR A 86 -13.49 6.93 7.05
C TYR A 86 -12.76 8.19 6.60
N TYR A 87 -12.40 8.27 5.33
CA TYR A 87 -11.87 9.51 4.77
C TYR A 87 -12.91 10.65 4.83
N ALA A 88 -14.14 10.41 4.42
CA ALA A 88 -15.20 11.41 4.49
C ALA A 88 -15.47 11.90 5.94
N LYS A 89 -15.38 11.00 6.92
CA LYS A 89 -15.46 11.34 8.34
C LYS A 89 -14.29 12.23 8.78
N SER A 90 -13.05 11.90 8.36
CA SER A 90 -11.84 12.65 8.76
C SER A 90 -11.85 14.09 8.27
N VAL A 91 -12.37 14.34 7.07
CA VAL A 91 -12.52 15.70 6.51
C VAL A 91 -13.53 16.54 7.29
N THR A 92 -14.63 15.92 7.80
CA THR A 92 -15.66 16.63 8.55
C THR A 92 -15.29 16.92 10.00
N GLN A 93 -14.35 16.19 10.59
CA GLN A 93 -13.92 16.31 11.98
C GLN A 93 -12.73 17.26 12.20
N ALA A 94 -12.39 18.10 11.23
CA ALA A 94 -11.11 18.74 10.98
C ALA A 94 -10.38 19.44 12.15
N ILE A 95 -11.02 19.97 13.16
CA ILE A 95 -10.33 20.75 14.20
C ILE A 95 -10.17 19.99 15.53
N SER A 96 -11.17 19.26 15.97
CA SER A 96 -11.08 18.47 17.21
C SER A 96 -10.19 17.22 17.08
N ALA A 97 -10.01 16.73 15.85
CA ALA A 97 -9.19 15.55 15.53
C ALA A 97 -7.68 15.79 15.74
N TYR A 98 -7.19 17.04 15.68
CA TYR A 98 -5.76 17.33 15.89
C TYR A 98 -5.26 16.99 17.30
N LEU A 99 -6.16 16.93 18.28
CA LEU A 99 -5.82 16.71 19.69
C LEU A 99 -5.97 15.25 20.12
N VAL A 100 -6.58 14.42 19.27
CA VAL A 100 -6.79 13.00 19.54
C VAL A 100 -5.64 12.20 18.92
N ASN A 101 -5.19 11.17 19.62
CA ASN A 101 -4.16 10.28 19.09
C ASN A 101 -4.70 9.54 17.86
N ASP A 102 -3.93 9.49 16.77
CA ASP A 102 -4.32 8.84 15.51
C ASP A 102 -4.65 7.34 15.69
N THR A 103 -4.10 6.70 16.73
CA THR A 103 -4.36 5.28 17.04
C THR A 103 -5.77 4.98 17.57
N VAL A 104 -6.54 5.99 17.97
CA VAL A 104 -7.93 5.83 18.50
C VAL A 104 -9.00 6.24 17.48
N VAL A 105 -8.60 6.65 16.27
CA VAL A 105 -9.51 6.93 15.16
C VAL A 105 -9.55 5.76 14.17
N ASP A 106 -10.61 5.70 13.37
CA ASP A 106 -10.74 4.69 12.34
C ASP A 106 -9.58 4.81 11.32
N TYR A 107 -8.91 3.70 11.00
CA TYR A 107 -7.86 3.66 10.01
C TYR A 107 -8.43 3.82 8.61
N SER A 108 -8.05 4.88 7.91
CA SER A 108 -8.58 5.20 6.59
C SER A 108 -7.72 4.67 5.42
N GLY A 109 -6.69 3.88 5.69
CA GLY A 109 -5.75 3.40 4.69
C GLY A 109 -4.78 4.47 4.19
N GLU A 110 -3.68 4.04 3.59
CA GLU A 110 -2.73 4.89 2.88
C GLU A 110 -3.09 4.99 1.39
N VAL A 111 -2.58 6.01 0.69
CA VAL A 111 -2.87 6.20 -0.74
C VAL A 111 -2.49 4.98 -1.57
N PHE A 112 -1.29 4.43 -1.36
CA PHE A 112 -0.84 3.26 -2.11
C PHE A 112 -1.71 2.01 -1.82
N GLU A 113 -2.21 1.83 -0.61
CA GLU A 113 -3.12 0.74 -0.27
C GLU A 113 -4.44 0.86 -1.01
N ASP A 114 -5.01 2.07 -1.02
CA ASP A 114 -6.29 2.36 -1.68
C ASP A 114 -6.20 2.14 -3.20
N ILE A 115 -5.17 2.65 -3.86
CA ILE A 115 -5.03 2.51 -5.32
C ILE A 115 -4.72 1.07 -5.73
N TYR A 116 -3.84 0.35 -5.01
CA TYR A 116 -3.50 -1.04 -5.35
C TYR A 116 -4.64 -2.02 -5.08
N THR A 117 -5.58 -1.69 -4.21
CA THR A 117 -6.84 -2.45 -4.07
C THR A 117 -7.50 -2.70 -5.43
N ASN A 118 -7.59 -1.67 -6.29
CA ASN A 118 -8.18 -1.79 -7.62
C ASN A 118 -7.28 -2.57 -8.60
N ILE A 119 -5.96 -2.53 -8.46
CA ILE A 119 -5.06 -3.37 -9.29
C ILE A 119 -5.30 -4.86 -8.99
N PHE A 120 -5.37 -5.25 -7.71
CA PHE A 120 -5.60 -6.64 -7.33
C PHE A 120 -7.03 -7.10 -7.65
N MET A 121 -8.03 -6.22 -7.54
CA MET A 121 -9.38 -6.51 -8.03
C MET A 121 -9.40 -6.68 -9.56
N ALA A 122 -8.66 -5.88 -10.33
CA ALA A 122 -8.53 -6.06 -11.76
C ALA A 122 -7.88 -7.41 -12.11
N LEU A 123 -6.83 -7.81 -11.41
CA LEU A 123 -6.19 -9.12 -11.55
C LEU A 123 -7.16 -10.25 -11.21
N ASN A 124 -7.91 -10.15 -10.14
CA ASN A 124 -8.97 -11.10 -9.80
C ASN A 124 -9.98 -11.26 -10.93
N TYR A 125 -10.48 -10.15 -11.50
CA TYR A 125 -11.42 -10.19 -12.63
C TYR A 125 -10.79 -10.83 -13.87
N ILE A 126 -9.50 -10.60 -14.13
CA ILE A 126 -8.77 -11.27 -15.22
C ILE A 126 -8.74 -12.79 -14.99
N GLN A 127 -8.43 -13.25 -13.79
CA GLN A 127 -8.40 -14.67 -13.44
C GLN A 127 -9.80 -15.33 -13.55
N LEU A 128 -10.84 -14.57 -13.22
CA LEU A 128 -12.26 -14.98 -13.38
C LEU A 128 -12.76 -14.90 -14.83
N GLY A 129 -11.95 -14.37 -15.76
CA GLY A 129 -12.33 -14.18 -17.16
C GLY A 129 -13.26 -12.99 -17.43
N ASP A 130 -13.47 -12.13 -16.44
CA ASP A 130 -14.27 -10.89 -16.57
C ASP A 130 -13.40 -9.70 -16.96
N VAL A 131 -13.16 -9.56 -18.26
CA VAL A 131 -12.35 -8.48 -18.81
C VAL A 131 -13.00 -7.10 -18.62
N GLU A 132 -14.34 -7.00 -18.61
CA GLU A 132 -15.04 -5.72 -18.36
C GLU A 132 -14.87 -5.27 -16.92
N GLY A 133 -15.01 -6.18 -15.96
CA GLY A 133 -14.72 -5.92 -14.56
C GLY A 133 -13.28 -5.41 -14.37
N ALA A 134 -12.32 -6.07 -15.00
CA ALA A 134 -10.92 -5.62 -14.95
C ALA A 134 -10.71 -4.19 -15.47
N PHE A 135 -11.33 -3.82 -16.59
CA PHE A 135 -11.27 -2.44 -17.11
C PHE A 135 -11.93 -1.42 -16.17
N VAL A 136 -13.00 -1.80 -15.49
CA VAL A 136 -13.64 -0.93 -14.48
C VAL A 136 -12.64 -0.62 -13.37
N GLU A 137 -11.97 -1.63 -12.83
CA GLU A 137 -11.04 -1.45 -11.72
C GLU A 137 -9.79 -0.66 -12.13
N ILE A 138 -9.25 -0.86 -13.33
CA ILE A 138 -8.13 -0.04 -13.84
C ILE A 138 -8.54 1.44 -13.97
N ARG A 139 -9.77 1.73 -14.41
CA ARG A 139 -10.27 3.12 -14.47
C ARG A 139 -10.47 3.71 -13.07
N ARG A 140 -10.92 2.91 -12.09
CA ARG A 140 -11.03 3.34 -10.69
C ARG A 140 -9.66 3.69 -10.12
N PHE A 141 -8.66 2.84 -10.36
CA PHE A 141 -7.26 3.13 -10.02
C PHE A 141 -6.82 4.50 -10.55
N ASP A 142 -6.99 4.75 -11.86
CA ASP A 142 -6.62 6.03 -12.49
C ASP A 142 -7.35 7.23 -11.88
N ASN A 143 -8.62 7.07 -11.50
CA ASN A 143 -9.40 8.13 -10.89
C ASN A 143 -8.91 8.44 -9.46
N LYS A 144 -8.62 7.40 -8.67
CA LYS A 144 -8.08 7.54 -7.32
C LYS A 144 -6.69 8.18 -7.34
N LEU A 145 -5.82 7.74 -8.26
CA LEU A 145 -4.47 8.30 -8.40
C LEU A 145 -4.52 9.80 -8.71
N ARG A 146 -5.42 10.23 -9.61
CA ARG A 146 -5.62 11.67 -9.89
C ARG A 146 -6.16 12.44 -8.71
N ALA A 147 -7.02 11.84 -7.89
CA ALA A 147 -7.58 12.48 -6.71
C ALA A 147 -6.58 12.54 -5.54
N ALA A 148 -5.65 11.60 -5.46
CA ALA A 148 -4.70 11.48 -4.36
C ALA A 148 -3.81 12.72 -4.18
N SER A 149 -3.30 13.29 -5.28
CA SER A 149 -2.46 14.49 -5.25
C SER A 149 -3.21 15.71 -4.68
N ALA A 150 -4.49 15.88 -5.01
CA ALA A 150 -5.32 16.97 -4.49
C ALA A 150 -5.70 16.78 -3.01
N LYS A 151 -5.88 15.53 -2.59
CA LYS A 151 -6.37 15.14 -1.26
C LYS A 151 -5.56 15.75 -0.12
N TYR A 152 -4.24 15.67 -0.17
CA TYR A 152 -3.36 16.18 0.89
C TYR A 152 -3.04 17.65 0.74
N SER A 153 -2.96 18.17 -0.48
CA SER A 153 -2.72 19.57 -0.77
C SER A 153 -3.73 20.51 -0.06
N ASP A 154 -5.01 20.16 -0.13
CA ASP A 154 -6.07 20.95 0.52
C ASP A 154 -5.96 20.89 2.05
N MET A 155 -5.72 19.71 2.63
CA MET A 155 -5.59 19.53 4.08
C MET A 155 -4.39 20.29 4.65
N ILE A 156 -3.25 20.27 3.96
CA ILE A 156 -2.04 20.93 4.37
C ILE A 156 -2.16 22.45 4.18
N SER A 157 -2.77 22.90 3.07
CA SER A 157 -3.07 24.32 2.86
C SER A 157 -3.93 24.88 3.99
N GLN A 158 -4.92 24.13 4.47
CA GLN A 158 -5.76 24.51 5.59
C GLN A 158 -4.97 24.51 6.91
N ALA A 159 -4.19 23.46 7.18
CA ALA A 159 -3.36 23.38 8.38
C ALA A 159 -2.29 24.50 8.44
N ASN A 160 -1.67 24.83 7.31
CA ASN A 160 -0.72 25.93 7.21
C ASN A 160 -1.36 27.31 7.43
N LYS A 161 -2.61 27.53 6.96
CA LYS A 161 -3.35 28.75 7.25
C LYS A 161 -3.65 28.91 8.74
N GLU A 162 -4.04 27.82 9.39
CA GLU A 162 -4.31 27.78 10.83
C GLU A 162 -3.04 27.99 11.65
N SER A 163 -1.92 27.34 11.28
CA SER A 163 -0.61 27.52 11.91
C SER A 163 -0.09 28.95 11.75
N GLY A 164 -0.09 29.49 10.52
CA GLY A 164 0.40 30.84 10.22
C GLY A 164 -0.41 31.94 10.90
N SER A 165 -1.73 31.77 11.07
CA SER A 165 -2.58 32.72 11.82
C SER A 165 -2.24 32.75 13.31
N ASN A 166 -1.59 31.75 13.85
CA ASN A 166 -1.16 31.59 15.24
C ASN A 166 0.35 31.79 15.43
N GLY A 167 1.08 32.30 14.42
CA GLY A 167 2.53 32.55 14.49
C GLY A 167 3.40 31.30 14.47
N GLY A 168 2.84 30.15 14.02
CA GLY A 168 3.57 28.89 13.88
C GLY A 168 4.30 28.76 12.53
N GLU A 169 5.19 27.78 12.44
CA GLU A 169 5.89 27.43 11.21
C GLU A 169 4.95 26.81 10.17
N THR A 170 5.22 27.07 8.90
CA THR A 170 4.56 26.41 7.78
C THR A 170 5.35 25.19 7.38
N VAL A 171 4.65 24.09 7.06
CA VAL A 171 5.26 22.86 6.58
C VAL A 171 5.20 22.84 5.05
N GLU A 172 6.36 22.71 4.42
CA GLU A 172 6.41 22.42 2.97
C GLU A 172 5.96 21.00 2.70
N VAL A 173 5.12 20.85 1.69
CA VAL A 173 4.62 19.53 1.24
C VAL A 173 5.44 19.13 0.06
N PRO A 174 6.09 17.96 0.09
CA PRO A 174 6.69 17.41 -1.11
C PRO A 174 5.62 17.14 -2.16
N ASP A 175 5.89 17.47 -3.41
CA ASP A 175 5.03 17.08 -4.52
C ASP A 175 5.06 15.55 -4.67
N MET A 176 3.90 14.95 -4.91
CA MET A 176 3.81 13.53 -5.22
C MET A 176 4.30 13.30 -6.65
N GLU A 177 5.36 12.52 -6.82
CA GLU A 177 5.90 12.21 -8.13
C GLU A 177 5.02 11.18 -8.86
N PHE A 178 4.45 10.23 -8.13
CA PHE A 178 3.63 9.14 -8.69
C PHE A 178 2.29 9.65 -9.21
N HIS A 179 2.15 9.73 -10.53
CA HIS A 179 0.93 10.19 -11.21
C HIS A 179 0.51 9.30 -12.40
N ASN A 180 1.29 8.27 -12.74
CA ASN A 180 1.01 7.34 -13.84
C ASN A 180 1.66 5.98 -13.55
N SER A 181 0.86 4.90 -13.51
CA SER A 181 1.32 3.55 -13.19
C SER A 181 1.65 2.77 -14.46
N ALA A 182 2.88 2.26 -14.56
CA ALA A 182 3.29 1.36 -15.63
C ALA A 182 2.54 0.03 -15.56
N LEU A 183 2.26 -0.50 -14.36
CA LEU A 183 1.50 -1.74 -14.18
C LEU A 183 0.05 -1.61 -14.64
N ALA A 184 -0.64 -0.54 -14.25
CA ALA A 184 -2.02 -0.29 -14.69
C ALA A 184 -2.10 -0.16 -16.22
N ARG A 185 -1.13 0.57 -16.83
CA ARG A 185 -1.03 0.70 -18.30
C ARG A 185 -0.72 -0.62 -18.98
N TYR A 186 0.16 -1.42 -18.40
CA TYR A 186 0.46 -2.76 -18.91
C TYR A 186 -0.76 -3.67 -18.92
N LEU A 187 -1.50 -3.74 -17.81
CA LEU A 187 -2.73 -4.55 -17.72
C LEU A 187 -3.77 -4.08 -18.76
N SER A 188 -4.03 -2.78 -18.83
CA SER A 188 -4.95 -2.22 -19.84
C SER A 188 -4.50 -2.54 -21.27
N MET A 189 -3.22 -2.38 -21.57
CA MET A 189 -2.62 -2.64 -22.87
C MET A 189 -2.82 -4.10 -23.31
N ILE A 190 -2.48 -5.08 -22.45
CA ILE A 190 -2.62 -6.50 -22.81
C ILE A 190 -4.10 -6.91 -22.94
N LEU A 191 -4.99 -6.30 -22.15
CA LEU A 191 -6.44 -6.50 -22.29
C LEU A 191 -6.96 -5.96 -23.63
N TYR A 192 -6.61 -4.73 -24.03
CA TYR A 192 -6.98 -4.18 -25.35
C TYR A 192 -6.41 -5.02 -26.49
N ARG A 193 -5.12 -5.42 -26.40
CA ARG A 193 -4.50 -6.28 -27.40
C ARG A 193 -5.26 -7.61 -27.53
N SER A 194 -5.63 -8.25 -26.42
CA SER A 194 -6.36 -9.53 -26.45
C SER A 194 -7.72 -9.45 -27.12
N ARG A 195 -8.26 -8.23 -27.27
CA ARG A 195 -9.51 -7.93 -28.00
C ARG A 195 -9.28 -7.44 -29.43
N GLY A 196 -8.03 -7.39 -29.89
CA GLY A 196 -7.68 -6.85 -31.21
C GLY A 196 -7.77 -5.32 -31.31
N GLN A 197 -7.90 -4.60 -30.19
CA GLN A 197 -7.99 -3.14 -30.11
C GLN A 197 -6.59 -2.52 -30.05
N LEU A 198 -5.79 -2.71 -31.10
CA LEU A 198 -4.38 -2.34 -31.15
C LEU A 198 -4.12 -0.85 -31.01
N ASP A 199 -5.03 0.01 -31.50
CA ASP A 199 -4.93 1.47 -31.35
C ASP A 199 -4.99 1.86 -29.87
N SER A 200 -5.94 1.32 -29.10
CA SER A 200 -6.05 1.54 -27.66
C SER A 200 -4.85 0.99 -26.91
N ALA A 201 -4.41 -0.24 -27.25
CA ALA A 201 -3.21 -0.84 -26.67
C ALA A 201 -1.96 0.01 -26.94
N SER A 202 -1.80 0.61 -28.13
CA SER A 202 -0.68 1.49 -28.44
C SER A 202 -0.73 2.83 -27.70
N ILE A 203 -1.91 3.31 -27.33
CA ILE A 203 -2.07 4.48 -26.45
C ILE A 203 -1.53 4.14 -25.05
N ASP A 204 -1.95 3.02 -24.46
CA ASP A 204 -1.47 2.60 -23.16
C ASP A 204 0.04 2.31 -23.15
N MET A 205 0.60 1.75 -24.23
CA MET A 205 2.06 1.60 -24.38
C MET A 205 2.78 2.95 -24.32
N ARG A 206 2.25 3.99 -24.92
CA ARG A 206 2.84 5.35 -24.85
C ARG A 206 2.77 5.92 -23.43
N TYR A 207 1.65 5.73 -22.73
CA TYR A 207 1.52 6.15 -21.34
C TYR A 207 2.46 5.36 -20.41
N LEU A 208 2.64 4.05 -20.64
CA LEU A 208 3.59 3.23 -19.92
C LEU A 208 5.02 3.77 -20.08
N ASN A 209 5.46 4.02 -21.32
CA ASN A 209 6.77 4.61 -21.58
C ASN A 209 6.92 6.02 -20.97
N SER A 210 5.84 6.80 -20.96
CA SER A 210 5.81 8.11 -20.30
C SER A 210 5.98 8.00 -18.79
N ALA A 211 5.44 6.95 -18.14
CA ALA A 211 5.63 6.72 -16.72
C ALA A 211 7.11 6.62 -16.36
N PHE A 212 7.86 5.81 -17.09
CA PHE A 212 9.31 5.68 -16.90
C PHE A 212 10.10 6.97 -17.17
N ALA A 213 9.65 7.77 -18.14
CA ALA A 213 10.35 8.99 -18.52
C ALA A 213 10.10 10.16 -17.57
N SER A 214 8.90 10.24 -16.97
CA SER A 214 8.46 11.39 -16.16
C SER A 214 8.56 11.19 -14.65
N GLN A 215 8.88 9.98 -14.18
CA GLN A 215 8.90 9.60 -12.76
C GLN A 215 10.17 8.80 -12.42
N PRO A 216 11.37 9.40 -12.57
CA PRO A 216 12.64 8.68 -12.47
C PRO A 216 12.95 8.12 -11.08
N ASP A 217 12.41 8.71 -10.00
CA ASP A 217 12.62 8.21 -8.64
C ASP A 217 11.72 6.99 -8.34
N ILE A 218 10.57 6.90 -9.01
CA ILE A 218 9.68 5.72 -8.95
C ILE A 218 10.24 4.58 -9.81
N TYR A 219 10.61 4.88 -11.07
CA TYR A 219 11.09 3.92 -12.07
C TYR A 219 12.60 4.04 -12.27
N ASN A 220 13.39 3.81 -11.22
CA ASN A 220 14.85 3.88 -11.24
C ASN A 220 15.51 2.63 -11.87
N PHE A 221 14.83 1.98 -12.80
CA PHE A 221 15.25 0.81 -13.56
C PHE A 221 14.83 0.94 -15.03
N PRO A 222 15.43 0.19 -15.97
CA PRO A 222 15.13 0.31 -17.40
C PRO A 222 13.70 -0.13 -17.72
N VAL A 223 13.13 0.46 -18.79
CA VAL A 223 11.89 -0.04 -19.40
C VAL A 223 12.09 -1.51 -19.81
N PRO A 224 11.18 -2.44 -19.44
CA PRO A 224 11.29 -3.84 -19.80
C PRO A 224 11.41 -4.05 -21.32
N SER A 225 12.45 -4.75 -21.75
CA SER A 225 12.75 -4.96 -23.18
C SER A 225 11.69 -5.81 -23.89
N SER A 226 11.01 -6.68 -23.14
CA SER A 226 9.93 -7.54 -23.67
C SER A 226 8.71 -6.75 -24.13
N LEU A 227 8.52 -5.50 -23.65
CA LEU A 227 7.41 -4.63 -24.04
C LEU A 227 7.47 -4.21 -25.51
N ALA A 228 8.66 -4.10 -26.09
CA ALA A 228 8.80 -3.73 -27.51
C ALA A 228 8.07 -4.67 -28.45
N GLN A 229 7.82 -5.91 -28.04
CA GLN A 229 7.15 -6.93 -28.85
C GLN A 229 5.66 -7.12 -28.48
N GLU A 230 5.12 -6.34 -27.57
CA GLU A 230 3.72 -6.57 -27.08
C GLU A 230 2.68 -6.27 -28.16
N LEU A 231 2.91 -5.32 -29.03
CA LEU A 231 1.98 -4.93 -30.09
C LEU A 231 2.27 -5.60 -31.44
N GLU A 232 3.40 -6.30 -31.57
CA GLU A 232 3.75 -7.07 -32.75
C GLU A 232 3.16 -8.47 -32.63
N ILE A 233 2.25 -8.84 -33.54
CA ILE A 233 1.59 -10.15 -33.53
C ILE A 233 2.08 -10.95 -34.74
N PRO A 234 3.08 -11.85 -34.58
CA PRO A 234 3.52 -12.72 -35.67
C PRO A 234 2.38 -13.68 -36.08
N GLU A 235 2.25 -13.89 -37.37
CA GLU A 235 1.21 -14.78 -37.92
C GLU A 235 1.31 -16.19 -37.29
N GLY A 236 0.18 -16.74 -36.87
CA GLY A 236 0.09 -18.07 -36.27
C GLY A 236 0.66 -18.20 -34.85
N LYS A 237 1.11 -17.11 -34.25
CA LYS A 237 1.63 -17.11 -32.87
C LYS A 237 0.62 -16.54 -31.88
N ALA A 238 0.79 -16.94 -30.63
CA ALA A 238 0.11 -16.38 -29.47
C ALA A 238 1.12 -15.75 -28.51
N ARG A 239 0.74 -14.70 -27.84
CA ARG A 239 1.56 -14.05 -26.80
C ARG A 239 1.23 -14.64 -25.44
N LEU A 240 2.20 -15.24 -24.78
CA LEU A 240 2.12 -15.56 -23.36
C LEU A 240 2.79 -14.42 -22.58
N ASN A 241 2.04 -13.79 -21.69
CA ASN A 241 2.54 -12.82 -20.73
C ASN A 241 2.73 -13.49 -19.37
N VAL A 242 3.80 -13.13 -18.68
CA VAL A 242 4.04 -13.54 -17.29
C VAL A 242 4.18 -12.27 -16.46
N LEU A 243 3.34 -12.13 -15.46
CA LEU A 243 3.40 -11.10 -14.43
C LEU A 243 3.79 -11.76 -13.12
N ALA A 244 4.82 -11.28 -12.48
CA ALA A 244 5.22 -11.82 -11.18
C ALA A 244 5.37 -10.71 -10.15
N PHE A 245 5.07 -11.02 -8.90
CA PHE A 245 5.27 -10.13 -7.77
C PHE A 245 6.35 -10.66 -6.85
N SER A 246 7.16 -9.76 -6.25
CA SER A 246 8.19 -10.17 -5.30
C SER A 246 8.37 -9.19 -4.16
N GLY A 247 8.88 -9.73 -3.03
CA GLY A 247 9.10 -8.95 -1.82
C GLY A 247 7.81 -8.40 -1.26
N LEU A 248 7.93 -7.56 -0.26
CA LEU A 248 6.81 -6.93 0.42
C LEU A 248 6.98 -5.41 0.39
N ALA A 249 5.89 -4.67 0.25
CA ALA A 249 5.87 -3.21 0.32
C ALA A 249 6.35 -2.71 1.69
N PRO A 250 6.82 -1.46 1.81
CA PRO A 250 7.23 -0.86 3.08
C PRO A 250 6.13 -0.93 4.14
N VAL A 251 6.53 -0.88 5.40
CA VAL A 251 5.64 -0.77 6.55
C VAL A 251 5.95 0.49 7.33
N LYS A 252 5.00 0.93 8.17
CA LYS A 252 5.23 2.05 9.08
C LYS A 252 5.88 1.57 10.37
N GLU A 253 6.90 2.30 10.81
CA GLU A 253 7.54 2.15 12.11
C GLU A 253 7.40 3.46 12.90
N GLU A 254 7.36 3.36 14.24
CA GLU A 254 7.31 4.53 15.10
C GLU A 254 8.69 5.17 15.19
N GLU A 255 8.75 6.47 14.92
CA GLU A 255 9.92 7.32 15.18
C GLU A 255 9.58 8.31 16.29
N GLU A 256 10.50 8.52 17.21
CA GLU A 256 10.33 9.40 18.36
C GLU A 256 11.38 10.51 18.34
N GLU A 257 10.92 11.74 18.49
CA GLU A 257 11.77 12.90 18.71
C GLU A 257 11.47 13.56 20.05
N ARG A 258 12.51 14.07 20.72
CA ARG A 258 12.40 14.87 21.95
C ARG A 258 12.91 16.26 21.67
N LEU A 259 11.98 17.22 21.66
CA LEU A 259 12.27 18.62 21.45
C LEU A 259 12.24 19.37 22.79
N PHE A 260 13.20 20.29 22.97
CA PHE A 260 13.26 21.14 24.15
C PHE A 260 12.62 22.48 23.85
N SER A 261 11.92 23.06 24.84
CA SER A 261 11.42 24.42 24.73
C SER A 261 12.58 25.40 24.59
N ILE A 262 12.34 26.54 23.94
CA ILE A 262 13.35 27.59 23.76
C ILE A 262 13.87 28.10 25.11
N SER A 263 13.05 28.10 26.17
CA SER A 263 13.45 28.42 27.55
C SER A 263 14.27 27.31 28.22
N GLY A 264 14.25 26.09 27.70
CA GLY A 264 14.92 24.90 28.28
C GLY A 264 14.21 24.30 29.51
N ASP A 265 13.02 24.80 29.86
CA ASP A 265 12.35 24.46 31.12
C ASP A 265 11.53 23.17 31.02
N PHE A 266 11.18 22.74 29.80
CA PHE A 266 10.48 21.48 29.56
C PHE A 266 10.83 20.89 28.20
N TYR A 267 10.65 19.58 28.06
CA TYR A 267 10.74 18.86 26.79
C TYR A 267 9.38 18.26 26.43
N TYR A 268 9.18 18.03 25.16
CA TYR A 268 8.02 17.29 24.66
C TYR A 268 8.47 16.21 23.69
N LYS A 269 7.78 15.08 23.79
CA LYS A 269 7.96 13.94 22.91
C LYS A 269 7.02 14.09 21.74
N ILE A 270 7.53 13.86 20.53
CA ILE A 270 6.76 13.71 19.30
C ILE A 270 6.95 12.27 18.85
N ALA A 271 5.86 11.55 18.62
CA ALA A 271 5.87 10.25 17.97
C ALA A 271 5.12 10.36 16.62
N TYR A 272 5.77 9.93 15.56
CA TYR A 272 5.20 9.94 14.22
C TYR A 272 5.63 8.68 13.44
N PRO A 273 4.82 8.22 12.46
CA PRO A 273 5.17 7.07 11.65
C PRO A 273 6.19 7.45 10.57
N ARG A 274 7.14 6.55 10.34
CA ARG A 274 8.06 6.59 9.21
C ARG A 274 7.91 5.33 8.38
N MET A 275 7.89 5.49 7.05
CA MET A 275 7.83 4.35 6.15
C MET A 275 9.20 3.67 6.06
N GLN A 276 9.25 2.38 6.41
CA GLN A 276 10.45 1.56 6.39
C GLN A 276 10.38 0.53 5.27
N SER A 277 11.37 0.57 4.37
CA SER A 277 11.50 -0.42 3.29
C SER A 277 11.79 -1.80 3.85
N ARG A 278 11.25 -2.83 3.21
CA ARG A 278 11.54 -4.23 3.51
C ARG A 278 12.42 -4.82 2.42
N ASP A 279 13.53 -5.45 2.80
CA ASP A 279 14.42 -6.10 1.86
C ASP A 279 13.77 -7.36 1.30
N SER A 280 13.83 -7.50 -0.04
CA SER A 280 13.42 -8.73 -0.71
C SER A 280 14.61 -9.66 -0.93
N ALA A 281 14.43 -10.93 -0.63
CA ALA A 281 15.39 -11.97 -0.99
C ALA A 281 15.48 -12.18 -2.51
N VAL A 282 14.45 -11.79 -3.26
CA VAL A 282 14.39 -11.94 -4.72
C VAL A 282 15.12 -10.79 -5.40
N LYS A 283 16.09 -11.12 -6.24
CA LYS A 283 16.87 -10.14 -7.03
C LYS A 283 16.75 -10.36 -8.53
N SER A 284 16.30 -11.53 -8.96
CA SER A 284 16.00 -11.85 -10.36
C SER A 284 14.99 -12.97 -10.46
N ILE A 285 14.25 -13.00 -11.58
CA ILE A 285 13.24 -14.02 -11.84
C ILE A 285 13.50 -14.59 -13.24
N LYS A 286 13.51 -15.92 -13.34
CA LYS A 286 13.69 -16.64 -14.59
C LYS A 286 12.45 -17.48 -14.89
N VAL A 287 11.94 -17.36 -16.10
CA VAL A 287 10.82 -18.15 -16.61
C VAL A 287 11.33 -19.15 -17.63
N THR A 288 10.99 -20.43 -17.45
CA THR A 288 11.27 -21.48 -18.42
C THR A 288 9.95 -22.03 -18.97
N VAL A 289 9.78 -21.92 -20.27
CA VAL A 289 8.60 -22.40 -21.00
C VAL A 289 8.95 -23.73 -21.66
N ILE A 290 8.21 -24.78 -21.27
CA ILE A 290 8.44 -26.15 -21.73
C ILE A 290 7.21 -26.61 -22.52
N PRO A 291 7.35 -26.84 -23.85
CA PRO A 291 6.23 -27.30 -24.68
C PRO A 291 5.78 -28.70 -24.25
N LEU A 292 4.48 -28.91 -24.21
CA LEU A 292 3.87 -30.21 -23.92
C LEU A 292 3.14 -30.78 -25.16
N GLN A 293 2.02 -30.17 -25.54
CA GLN A 293 1.17 -30.59 -26.62
C GLN A 293 0.69 -29.40 -27.46
N ASP A 294 0.49 -29.61 -28.75
CA ASP A 294 -0.18 -28.67 -29.63
C ASP A 294 -1.72 -28.69 -29.44
N GLU A 295 -2.45 -27.85 -30.17
CA GLU A 295 -3.91 -27.77 -30.10
C GLU A 295 -4.60 -29.11 -30.54
N SER A 296 -3.90 -29.97 -31.28
CA SER A 296 -4.41 -31.29 -31.65
C SER A 296 -4.15 -32.38 -30.60
N GLY A 297 -3.42 -32.03 -29.51
CA GLY A 297 -3.01 -32.97 -28.47
C GLY A 297 -1.73 -33.76 -28.81
N GLN A 298 -1.04 -33.43 -29.91
CA GLN A 298 0.21 -34.06 -30.30
C GLN A 298 1.40 -33.43 -29.57
N MET A 299 2.37 -34.26 -29.13
CA MET A 299 3.59 -33.77 -28.47
C MET A 299 4.35 -32.82 -29.36
N MET A 300 4.63 -31.64 -28.84
CA MET A 300 5.42 -30.61 -29.55
C MET A 300 6.88 -30.99 -29.61
N ALA A 301 7.48 -30.92 -30.79
CA ALA A 301 8.90 -31.17 -30.99
C ALA A 301 9.82 -29.96 -30.60
N ALA A 302 9.21 -28.88 -30.11
CA ALA A 302 9.96 -27.65 -29.78
C ALA A 302 10.79 -27.84 -28.51
N THR A 303 11.94 -27.15 -28.46
CA THR A 303 12.80 -27.12 -27.28
C THR A 303 12.31 -26.13 -26.23
N SER A 304 12.62 -26.41 -24.97
CA SER A 304 12.34 -25.47 -23.88
C SER A 304 13.05 -24.12 -24.10
N ARG A 305 12.37 -23.03 -23.71
CA ARG A 305 12.90 -21.66 -23.83
C ARG A 305 12.93 -21.00 -22.46
N SER A 306 14.03 -20.35 -22.13
CA SER A 306 14.15 -19.57 -20.89
C SER A 306 14.27 -18.09 -21.20
N VAL A 307 13.59 -17.24 -20.40
CA VAL A 307 13.64 -15.79 -20.44
C VAL A 307 13.77 -15.24 -19.03
N SER A 308 14.39 -14.09 -18.88
CA SER A 308 14.43 -13.36 -17.63
C SER A 308 13.23 -12.41 -17.56
N MET A 309 12.68 -12.21 -16.36
CA MET A 309 11.73 -11.14 -16.13
C MET A 309 12.46 -9.85 -15.79
N GLU A 310 11.83 -8.74 -16.10
CA GLU A 310 12.32 -7.40 -15.86
C GLU A 310 11.36 -6.63 -14.95
N PRO A 311 11.85 -5.74 -14.05
CA PRO A 311 10.98 -4.97 -13.18
C PRO A 311 10.11 -4.02 -14.01
N LEU A 312 8.81 -4.00 -13.71
CA LEU A 312 7.83 -3.13 -14.35
C LEU A 312 7.43 -1.96 -13.45
N GLU A 313 7.25 -2.24 -12.15
CA GLU A 313 6.80 -1.22 -11.20
C GLU A 313 7.37 -1.51 -9.80
N SER A 314 7.84 -0.47 -9.12
CA SER A 314 8.23 -0.53 -7.72
C SER A 314 7.11 -0.03 -6.83
N ILE A 315 6.29 -0.94 -6.30
CA ILE A 315 5.24 -0.63 -5.34
C ILE A 315 5.86 -0.03 -4.07
N SER A 316 7.08 -0.48 -3.73
CA SER A 316 7.83 0.08 -2.60
C SER A 316 8.17 1.56 -2.80
N ASN A 317 8.66 1.98 -3.98
CA ASN A 317 8.95 3.40 -4.23
C ASN A 317 7.65 4.23 -4.22
N ILE A 318 6.57 3.69 -4.78
CA ILE A 318 5.25 4.35 -4.79
C ILE A 318 4.72 4.53 -3.36
N ALA A 319 4.87 3.52 -2.51
CA ALA A 319 4.47 3.62 -1.10
C ALA A 319 5.26 4.71 -0.36
N LEU A 320 6.58 4.80 -0.60
CA LEU A 320 7.43 5.85 -0.02
C LEU A 320 7.04 7.23 -0.51
N ASP A 321 6.85 7.42 -1.82
CA ASP A 321 6.49 8.69 -2.44
C ASP A 321 5.11 9.20 -1.97
N THR A 322 4.09 8.35 -2.05
CA THR A 322 2.72 8.72 -1.67
C THR A 322 2.58 8.98 -0.17
N PHE A 323 3.37 8.29 0.67
CA PHE A 323 3.38 8.50 2.11
C PHE A 323 4.10 9.78 2.51
N ALA A 324 5.13 10.22 1.78
CA ALA A 324 5.91 11.42 2.12
C ALA A 324 5.02 12.67 2.25
N GLN A 325 4.01 12.82 1.41
CA GLN A 325 3.04 13.91 1.53
C GLN A 325 2.20 13.83 2.81
N HIS A 326 1.74 12.63 3.16
CA HIS A 326 0.95 12.42 4.37
C HIS A 326 1.79 12.57 5.63
N GLN A 327 3.06 12.17 5.59
CA GLN A 327 3.99 12.25 6.72
C GLN A 327 4.16 13.69 7.25
N ALA A 328 4.27 14.67 6.36
CA ALA A 328 4.40 16.07 6.73
C ALA A 328 3.18 16.56 7.55
N LEU A 329 1.97 16.17 7.15
CA LEU A 329 0.73 16.47 7.89
C LEU A 329 0.68 15.76 9.24
N ILE A 330 1.05 14.48 9.29
CA ILE A 330 1.08 13.69 10.53
C ILE A 330 2.09 14.30 11.51
N TYR A 331 3.29 14.65 11.04
CA TYR A 331 4.31 15.31 11.86
C TYR A 331 3.82 16.62 12.47
N LEU A 332 3.18 17.47 11.66
CA LEU A 332 2.59 18.73 12.13
C LEU A 332 1.53 18.49 13.21
N ARG A 333 0.65 17.52 13.01
CA ARG A 333 -0.38 17.15 14.00
C ARG A 333 0.25 16.63 15.31
N ALA A 334 1.24 15.76 15.21
CA ALA A 334 1.95 15.22 16.37
C ALA A 334 2.66 16.34 17.15
N MET A 335 3.29 17.29 16.46
CA MET A 335 3.93 18.47 17.07
C MET A 335 2.91 19.32 17.83
N VAL A 336 1.80 19.72 17.20
CA VAL A 336 0.75 20.55 17.83
C VAL A 336 0.18 19.83 19.06
N ARG A 337 -0.10 18.55 18.96
CA ARG A 337 -0.61 17.73 20.05
C ARG A 337 0.36 17.66 21.23
N SER A 338 1.65 17.46 20.98
CA SER A 338 2.67 17.35 22.00
C SER A 338 2.94 18.68 22.70
N ILE A 339 2.98 19.80 21.97
CA ILE A 339 3.08 21.15 22.55
C ILE A 339 1.87 21.44 23.43
N THR A 340 0.67 21.14 22.99
CA THR A 340 -0.57 21.34 23.75
C THR A 340 -0.55 20.58 25.06
N LYS A 341 -0.12 19.32 25.04
CA LYS A 341 0.03 18.49 26.26
C LYS A 341 1.09 19.06 27.21
N ALA A 342 2.26 19.47 26.70
CA ALA A 342 3.35 20.00 27.53
C ALA A 342 2.96 21.33 28.20
N VAL A 343 2.30 22.24 27.47
CA VAL A 343 1.84 23.52 28.05
C VAL A 343 0.77 23.29 29.11
N SER A 344 -0.17 22.36 28.90
CA SER A 344 -1.18 22.05 29.90
C SER A 344 -0.57 21.52 31.21
N THR A 345 0.49 20.71 31.13
CA THR A 345 1.19 20.20 32.34
C THR A 345 2.00 21.28 33.06
N ALA A 346 2.61 22.22 32.35
CA ALA A 346 3.36 23.34 32.92
C ALA A 346 2.44 24.30 33.70
N VAL A 347 1.24 24.56 33.19
CA VAL A 347 0.22 25.40 33.85
C VAL A 347 -0.22 24.79 35.18
N TRP A 348 -0.37 23.47 35.27
CA TRP A 348 -0.71 22.82 36.54
C TRP A 348 0.45 22.82 37.56
N GLY A 349 1.71 22.97 37.10
CA GLY A 349 2.90 23.06 37.96
C GLY A 349 3.12 24.41 38.65
N GLY A 350 2.25 25.40 38.51
CA GLY A 350 2.33 26.69 39.23
C GLY A 350 2.93 27.87 38.45
N LEU A 351 3.12 27.76 37.13
CA LEU A 351 3.62 28.82 36.25
C LEU A 351 2.52 29.77 35.72
N ALA A 352 1.31 29.67 36.24
CA ALA A 352 0.11 30.36 35.73
C ALA A 352 0.09 31.89 35.93
N ASP A 353 1.06 32.51 36.62
CA ASP A 353 0.94 33.89 37.04
C ASP A 353 1.54 34.96 36.09
N ASN A 354 2.13 34.57 34.93
CA ASN A 354 2.82 35.58 34.10
C ASN A 354 2.66 35.46 32.58
N THR A 355 1.63 34.81 32.04
CA THR A 355 1.42 34.78 30.59
C THR A 355 0.13 35.46 30.17
N SER A 356 0.11 36.78 30.17
CA SER A 356 -0.99 37.62 29.69
C SER A 356 -0.84 38.02 28.23
N ASP A 357 -0.09 37.31 27.39
CA ASP A 357 -0.03 37.71 25.99
C ASP A 357 0.13 36.51 25.05
N VAL A 358 -0.68 36.57 23.98
CA VAL A 358 -0.52 35.93 22.69
C VAL A 358 -1.13 34.51 22.47
N GLY A 359 -2.17 34.49 21.63
CA GLY A 359 -2.47 33.34 20.75
C GLY A 359 -2.94 32.02 21.39
N LEU A 360 -3.00 31.94 22.69
CA LEU A 360 -3.29 30.76 23.50
C LEU A 360 -4.80 30.48 23.70
N GLY A 361 -5.69 31.25 23.09
CA GLY A 361 -7.13 31.08 23.27
C GLY A 361 -7.68 29.71 22.87
N LEU A 362 -7.06 29.02 21.91
CA LEU A 362 -7.40 27.65 21.52
C LEU A 362 -6.76 26.60 22.45
N LEU A 363 -5.65 26.93 23.11
CA LEU A 363 -4.94 26.03 24.02
C LEU A 363 -5.61 25.91 25.39
N PHE A 364 -6.33 26.97 25.83
CA PHE A 364 -6.95 26.99 27.17
C PHE A 364 -8.19 26.10 27.35
N SER A 365 -8.87 25.68 26.27
CA SER A 365 -10.03 24.78 26.37
C SER A 365 -9.65 23.32 26.68
N VAL A 366 -8.40 22.95 26.58
CA VAL A 366 -7.87 21.58 26.76
C VAL A 366 -7.15 21.40 28.13
N ALA A 367 -7.01 22.44 28.92
CA ALA A 367 -6.22 22.48 30.16
C ALA A 367 -6.74 21.59 31.31
N GLN A 368 -7.69 20.72 31.09
CA GLN A 368 -8.28 19.88 32.16
C GLN A 368 -7.73 18.44 32.25
N LEU A 369 -6.79 18.02 31.41
CA LEU A 369 -6.31 16.64 31.40
C LEU A 369 -4.78 16.52 31.36
N ALA A 370 -4.21 16.04 32.42
CA ALA A 370 -3.02 15.23 32.49
C ALA A 370 -1.80 15.69 33.29
N SER A 371 -1.31 14.80 34.13
CA SER A 371 -0.01 14.83 34.79
C SER A 371 1.12 14.47 33.79
N THR A 372 2.33 14.98 34.00
CA THR A 372 3.53 14.80 33.14
C THR A 372 3.85 13.35 32.78
N VAL A 373 3.59 12.40 33.68
CA VAL A 373 3.84 10.97 33.46
C VAL A 373 2.85 10.36 32.45
N ALA A 374 1.62 10.87 32.37
CA ALA A 374 0.63 10.38 31.43
C ALA A 374 0.86 10.85 30.00
N THR A 375 1.56 11.96 29.79
CA THR A 375 1.84 12.51 28.44
C THR A 375 2.89 11.70 27.68
N GLU A 376 3.95 11.25 28.35
CA GLU A 376 5.01 10.46 27.71
C GLU A 376 4.52 9.05 27.29
N ALA A 377 3.63 8.45 28.09
CA ALA A 377 3.08 7.12 27.81
C ALA A 377 1.96 7.09 26.75
N THR A 378 1.35 8.24 26.46
CA THR A 378 0.17 8.30 25.56
C THR A 378 0.47 8.79 24.14
N GLU A 379 1.67 9.34 23.89
CA GLU A 379 2.07 9.75 22.54
C GLU A 379 2.62 8.55 21.79
N ARG A 380 1.86 8.08 20.79
CA ARG A 380 2.17 6.93 19.94
C ARG A 380 1.91 7.28 18.47
N ALA A 381 2.77 6.78 17.59
CA ALA A 381 2.56 6.86 16.15
C ALA A 381 1.51 5.85 15.68
N ASP A 382 0.76 6.21 14.63
CA ASP A 382 -0.08 5.27 13.90
C ASP A 382 0.75 4.45 12.91
N VAL A 383 1.11 3.25 13.31
CA VAL A 383 1.91 2.31 12.50
C VAL A 383 1.06 1.30 11.72
N ARG A 384 -0.27 1.48 11.69
CA ARG A 384 -1.17 0.63 10.92
C ARG A 384 -0.84 0.74 9.42
N CYS A 385 -0.67 -0.42 8.77
CA CYS A 385 -0.32 -0.53 7.36
C CYS A 385 -0.57 -1.98 6.92
N THR A 386 -1.13 -2.20 5.71
CA THR A 386 -1.26 -3.55 5.19
C THR A 386 0.10 -4.22 5.02
N ARG A 387 0.16 -5.50 5.40
CA ARG A 387 1.41 -6.23 5.43
C ARG A 387 1.70 -7.02 4.16
N PHE A 388 0.68 -7.28 3.35
CA PHE A 388 0.74 -8.28 2.29
C PHE A 388 0.78 -7.70 0.88
N LEU A 389 0.86 -6.37 0.69
CA LEU A 389 1.15 -5.81 -0.63
C LEU A 389 2.59 -6.18 -1.05
N PRO A 390 2.80 -6.57 -2.33
CA PRO A 390 4.15 -6.88 -2.82
C PRO A 390 4.98 -5.60 -3.00
N GLY A 391 6.30 -5.77 -2.99
CA GLY A 391 7.24 -4.67 -3.18
C GLY A 391 7.49 -4.31 -4.64
N PHE A 392 7.47 -5.32 -5.54
CA PHE A 392 7.77 -5.17 -6.96
C PHE A 392 6.85 -5.99 -7.83
N ALA A 393 6.51 -5.43 -9.00
CA ALA A 393 5.92 -6.15 -10.13
C ALA A 393 6.96 -6.34 -11.24
N TRP A 394 7.01 -7.55 -11.82
CA TRP A 394 7.93 -7.97 -12.87
C TRP A 394 7.17 -8.50 -14.06
N VAL A 395 7.68 -8.28 -15.26
CA VAL A 395 7.05 -8.78 -16.48
C VAL A 395 8.04 -9.46 -17.41
N THR A 396 7.51 -10.37 -18.20
CA THR A 396 8.11 -10.84 -19.45
C THR A 396 7.00 -11.31 -20.39
N GLY A 397 7.33 -11.46 -21.66
CA GLY A 397 6.40 -12.02 -22.62
C GLY A 397 7.15 -12.80 -23.71
N VAL A 398 6.53 -13.87 -24.18
CA VAL A 398 7.08 -14.73 -25.24
C VAL A 398 6.04 -15.04 -26.30
N TRP A 399 6.44 -15.09 -27.57
CA TRP A 399 5.61 -15.58 -28.64
C TRP A 399 5.76 -17.11 -28.76
N LEU A 400 4.64 -17.81 -28.74
CA LEU A 400 4.54 -19.26 -28.76
C LEU A 400 3.59 -19.73 -29.86
N ASP A 401 3.71 -20.96 -30.27
CA ASP A 401 2.63 -21.65 -30.99
C ASP A 401 1.47 -21.92 -30.02
N PRO A 402 0.21 -21.86 -30.49
CA PRO A 402 -0.90 -22.29 -29.65
C PRO A 402 -0.74 -23.74 -29.19
N GLY A 403 -1.04 -24.01 -27.89
CA GLY A 403 -0.85 -25.33 -27.32
C GLY A 403 -0.69 -25.30 -25.80
N SER A 404 -0.36 -26.44 -25.22
CA SER A 404 -0.15 -26.58 -23.77
C SER A 404 1.33 -26.51 -23.42
N TYR A 405 1.62 -25.78 -22.36
CA TYR A 405 2.97 -25.53 -21.88
C TYR A 405 3.06 -25.69 -20.37
N ARG A 406 4.19 -26.21 -19.89
CA ARG A 406 4.57 -26.12 -18.49
C ARG A 406 5.48 -24.90 -18.33
N ILE A 407 5.08 -24.00 -17.44
CA ILE A 407 5.80 -22.78 -17.10
C ILE A 407 6.46 -23.00 -15.74
N VAL A 408 7.78 -22.84 -15.68
CA VAL A 408 8.56 -22.91 -14.45
C VAL A 408 9.11 -21.52 -14.16
N ILE A 409 8.78 -20.97 -13.00
CA ILE A 409 9.17 -19.63 -12.57
C ILE A 409 10.09 -19.78 -11.37
N GLU A 410 11.36 -19.39 -11.52
CA GLU A 410 12.40 -19.47 -10.50
C GLU A 410 12.72 -18.06 -9.97
N TYR A 411 12.47 -17.84 -8.70
CA TYR A 411 12.87 -16.63 -7.97
C TYR A 411 14.27 -16.83 -7.39
N LYS A 412 15.20 -15.89 -7.65
CA LYS A 412 16.61 -16.04 -7.30
C LYS A 412 17.11 -14.87 -6.47
N ASN A 413 17.99 -15.18 -5.52
CA ASN A 413 18.70 -14.18 -4.73
C ASN A 413 19.89 -13.58 -5.50
N SER A 414 20.63 -12.67 -4.86
CA SER A 414 21.81 -11.99 -5.44
C SER A 414 22.94 -12.95 -5.83
N SER A 415 23.03 -14.14 -5.21
CA SER A 415 24.01 -15.17 -5.57
C SER A 415 23.53 -16.12 -6.69
N GLY A 416 22.32 -15.90 -7.22
CA GLY A 416 21.70 -16.74 -8.25
C GLY A 416 21.09 -18.05 -7.73
N GLN A 417 21.01 -18.25 -6.41
CA GLN A 417 20.36 -19.41 -5.81
C GLN A 417 18.85 -19.22 -5.87
N VAL A 418 18.11 -20.31 -6.13
CA VAL A 418 16.65 -20.34 -6.13
C VAL A 418 16.16 -20.26 -4.70
N VAL A 419 15.38 -19.22 -4.39
CA VAL A 419 14.72 -19.00 -3.10
C VAL A 419 13.27 -19.47 -3.10
N SER A 420 12.65 -19.52 -4.29
CA SER A 420 11.31 -20.07 -4.52
C SER A 420 11.16 -20.50 -5.97
N GLN A 421 10.34 -21.52 -6.20
CA GLN A 421 10.00 -22.00 -7.54
C GLN A 421 8.52 -22.31 -7.58
N GLU A 422 7.89 -21.93 -8.69
CA GLU A 422 6.49 -22.23 -8.99
C GLU A 422 6.40 -22.91 -10.36
N GLU A 423 5.49 -23.88 -10.50
CA GLU A 423 5.19 -24.54 -11.76
C GLU A 423 3.69 -24.47 -12.05
N GLN A 424 3.36 -24.07 -13.26
CA GLN A 424 1.98 -24.03 -13.75
C GLN A 424 1.90 -24.70 -15.13
N THR A 425 0.78 -25.38 -15.40
CA THR A 425 0.46 -25.85 -16.76
C THR A 425 -0.61 -24.95 -17.35
N VAL A 426 -0.30 -24.35 -18.50
CA VAL A 426 -1.17 -23.36 -19.15
C VAL A 426 -1.49 -23.78 -20.58
N SER A 427 -2.69 -23.44 -21.02
CA SER A 427 -3.12 -23.57 -22.42
C SER A 427 -3.02 -22.21 -23.09
N VAL A 428 -2.06 -22.05 -23.98
CA VAL A 428 -1.85 -20.84 -24.77
C VAL A 428 -2.72 -20.89 -26.02
N ARG A 429 -3.61 -19.91 -26.18
CA ARG A 429 -4.57 -19.81 -27.29
C ARG A 429 -4.16 -18.69 -28.23
N SER A 430 -4.40 -18.88 -29.52
CA SER A 430 -4.15 -17.88 -30.58
C SER A 430 -4.93 -16.57 -30.37
N ASN A 431 -6.12 -16.65 -29.79
CA ASN A 431 -6.97 -15.49 -29.51
C ASN A 431 -7.22 -15.38 -28.00
N GLY A 432 -7.29 -14.14 -27.51
CA GLY A 432 -7.53 -13.83 -26.11
C GLY A 432 -6.29 -13.51 -25.31
N LEU A 433 -6.47 -13.40 -24.02
CA LEU A 433 -5.40 -13.12 -23.06
C LEU A 433 -4.79 -14.45 -22.57
N ASN A 434 -3.48 -14.59 -22.71
CA ASN A 434 -2.71 -15.67 -22.06
C ASN A 434 -1.80 -14.99 -21.02
N LEU A 435 -2.26 -14.91 -19.77
CA LEU A 435 -1.54 -14.33 -18.66
C LEU A 435 -1.30 -15.40 -17.58
N VAL A 436 -0.06 -15.52 -17.18
CA VAL A 436 0.37 -16.26 -15.99
C VAL A 436 0.73 -15.25 -14.92
N GLU A 437 0.16 -15.43 -13.76
CA GLU A 437 0.51 -14.67 -12.56
C GLU A 437 1.27 -15.58 -11.59
N SER A 438 2.27 -15.02 -10.90
CA SER A 438 3.10 -15.73 -9.93
C SER A 438 3.57 -14.78 -8.84
N LEU A 439 3.90 -15.30 -7.66
CA LEU A 439 4.38 -14.44 -6.60
C LEU A 439 5.36 -15.13 -5.64
N CYS A 440 6.25 -14.33 -5.06
CA CYS A 440 7.15 -14.72 -3.98
C CYS A 440 7.36 -13.54 -3.03
N LEU A 441 6.68 -13.53 -1.91
CA LEU A 441 6.72 -12.45 -0.93
C LEU A 441 7.95 -12.46 0.01
N ARG A 442 9.03 -13.18 -0.36
CA ARG A 442 10.28 -13.30 0.41
C ARG A 442 11.28 -12.21 0.11
#